data_8a7a671c34b0e4aef500d3bfb19580fc
#
_entry.id   8a7a671c34b0e4aef500d3bfb19580fc
#
_cell.length_a   1.000
_cell.length_b   1.000
_cell.length_c   1.000
_cell.angle_alpha   90.00
_cell.angle_beta   90.00
_cell.angle_gamma   90.00
#
_symmetry.space_group_name_H-M   'P 1'
#
loop_
_entity.id
_entity.type
_entity.pdbx_description
1 polymer ?
#
loop_
_entity_poly.entity_id
_entity_poly.type
_entity_poly.pdbx_seq_one_letter_code
_entity_poly.pdbx_strand_id
1 'polypeptide(L)'
;MNAMALLTFDLAHIGAGLPVAAHGAAITEALTSGAAVIEAPPGTGKTTFVPPLVANRCAGRVIVTQPRRVAARAAAARLASLTGTRVGDLIGHVVRGDARVSDATRVEFCTTGVLIRRLLHDPELSGVDAVILDEVHERHLADDLALGMLAELRELRPDLTVVAMSATLDARMIADTLASAPIVQVAAEIHPLEVRWAPPVNEPFTARGVTHDFLDHIADQTVHAVADLDPQDSALVFVPGAWEVEQVCARLTGRIERPVLPLHGRLSPTAQDAAIHGRSVSTPDARMAEPRVVVATAVAESSVTVEGVRLVIDSCVAREPRFDVIRGITGLVTVSVSRASATQRAGRAARLGPGTVVRCMASEAWARCPEAPLPEIRTADLTAAMLDLAVWGTPGGRGMSLPEPVPHEAAARATRTLHALGALEDDGRASPHGRRLASIPVDPRLAHGLLAAVDDGVDVQD
;
A
#
# COMPACT_ATOMS: atom_id res chain seq x y z
N MET A 1 -28.04 16.03 -27.48
CA MET A 1 -26.83 15.87 -26.62
C MET A 1 -27.15 16.48 -25.26
N ASN A 2 -27.67 15.66 -24.34
CA ASN A 2 -27.93 16.12 -22.97
C ASN A 2 -26.56 16.31 -22.28
N ALA A 3 -26.27 17.54 -21.89
CA ALA A 3 -25.21 17.82 -20.93
C ALA A 3 -25.61 17.16 -19.61
N MET A 4 -25.14 15.94 -19.38
CA MET A 4 -25.16 15.34 -18.05
C MET A 4 -24.40 16.31 -17.14
N ALA A 5 -25.11 16.99 -16.25
CA ALA A 5 -24.48 17.83 -15.24
C ALA A 5 -23.40 16.98 -14.57
N LEU A 6 -22.14 17.40 -14.70
CA LEU A 6 -21.01 16.72 -14.05
C LEU A 6 -21.34 16.68 -12.55
N LEU A 7 -21.64 15.50 -12.04
CA LEU A 7 -21.81 15.28 -10.60
C LEU A 7 -20.52 15.69 -9.93
N THR A 8 -20.52 16.82 -9.24
CA THR A 8 -19.38 17.35 -8.49
C THR A 8 -19.43 16.85 -7.06
N PHE A 9 -18.29 16.39 -6.56
CA PHE A 9 -18.13 16.02 -5.15
C PHE A 9 -18.09 17.30 -4.29
N ASP A 10 -18.79 17.29 -3.16
CA ASP A 10 -18.75 18.36 -2.16
C ASP A 10 -17.43 18.34 -1.38
N LEU A 11 -16.44 19.06 -1.90
CA LEU A 11 -15.11 19.13 -1.31
C LEU A 11 -15.10 19.82 0.06
N ALA A 12 -16.06 20.71 0.35
CA ALA A 12 -16.15 21.36 1.65
C ALA A 12 -16.57 20.34 2.73
N HIS A 13 -17.54 19.49 2.41
CA HIS A 13 -17.96 18.41 3.30
C HIS A 13 -16.89 17.32 3.46
N ILE A 14 -16.33 16.83 2.35
CA ILE A 14 -15.33 15.75 2.35
C ILE A 14 -14.05 16.20 3.03
N GLY A 15 -13.62 17.44 2.83
CA GLY A 15 -12.39 18.03 3.36
C GLY A 15 -12.51 18.57 4.78
N ALA A 16 -13.69 18.55 5.39
CA ALA A 16 -13.90 19.10 6.72
C ALA A 16 -12.94 18.48 7.75
N GLY A 17 -12.10 19.30 8.37
CA GLY A 17 -11.10 18.86 9.36
C GLY A 17 -9.89 18.11 8.81
N LEU A 18 -9.72 18.00 7.49
CA LEU A 18 -8.56 17.36 6.88
C LEU A 18 -7.47 18.42 6.57
N PRO A 19 -6.23 18.25 7.08
CA PRO A 19 -5.14 19.21 6.80
C PRO A 19 -4.87 19.43 5.31
N VAL A 20 -4.99 18.40 4.48
CA VAL A 20 -4.77 18.47 3.02
C VAL A 20 -5.78 19.41 2.34
N ALA A 21 -6.98 19.58 2.88
CA ALA A 21 -8.02 20.43 2.28
C ALA A 21 -7.62 21.90 2.22
N ALA A 22 -6.84 22.40 3.20
CA ALA A 22 -6.29 23.74 3.20
C ALA A 22 -5.35 24.01 2.00
N HIS A 23 -4.81 22.97 1.39
CA HIS A 23 -3.91 23.03 0.23
C HIS A 23 -4.64 22.75 -1.10
N GLY A 24 -5.97 22.64 -1.10
CA GLY A 24 -6.76 22.31 -2.28
C GLY A 24 -6.53 23.25 -3.47
N ALA A 25 -6.35 24.54 -3.24
CA ALA A 25 -6.03 25.51 -4.28
C ALA A 25 -4.64 25.26 -4.90
N ALA A 26 -3.61 25.04 -4.07
CA ALA A 26 -2.26 24.74 -4.54
C ALA A 26 -2.19 23.40 -5.31
N ILE A 27 -2.92 22.37 -4.85
CA ILE A 27 -3.04 21.11 -5.57
C ILE A 27 -3.72 21.33 -6.93
N THR A 28 -4.81 22.12 -6.96
CA THR A 28 -5.53 22.44 -8.20
C THR A 28 -4.64 23.16 -9.21
N GLU A 29 -3.81 24.10 -8.75
CA GLU A 29 -2.83 24.81 -9.57
C GLU A 29 -1.76 23.85 -10.12
N ALA A 30 -1.18 23.00 -9.25
CA ALA A 30 -0.18 22.01 -9.66
C ALA A 30 -0.71 21.07 -10.75
N LEU A 31 -1.99 20.67 -10.69
CA LEU A 31 -2.63 19.80 -11.68
C LEU A 31 -2.77 20.44 -13.06
N THR A 32 -2.55 21.73 -13.22
CA THR A 32 -2.59 22.40 -14.55
C THR A 32 -1.46 21.94 -15.47
N SER A 33 -0.38 21.40 -14.92
CA SER A 33 0.73 20.80 -15.69
C SER A 33 0.43 19.38 -16.17
N GLY A 34 -0.71 18.81 -15.79
CA GLY A 34 -1.09 17.42 -16.09
C GLY A 34 -0.41 16.38 -15.22
N ALA A 35 0.55 16.76 -14.35
CA ALA A 35 1.11 15.88 -13.32
C ALA A 35 1.39 16.66 -12.05
N ALA A 36 1.31 16.00 -10.89
CA ALA A 36 1.67 16.59 -9.60
C ALA A 36 2.15 15.52 -8.62
N VAL A 37 3.05 15.91 -7.73
CA VAL A 37 3.43 15.10 -6.56
C VAL A 37 2.91 15.79 -5.31
N ILE A 38 2.18 15.05 -4.48
CA ILE A 38 1.64 15.55 -3.22
C ILE A 38 2.42 14.89 -2.08
N GLU A 39 3.27 15.67 -1.45
CA GLU A 39 4.01 15.26 -0.27
C GLU A 39 3.23 15.65 0.99
N ALA A 40 2.74 14.66 1.71
CA ALA A 40 1.90 14.90 2.88
C ALA A 40 2.10 13.80 3.93
N PRO A 41 2.33 14.15 5.20
CA PRO A 41 2.43 13.16 6.28
C PRO A 41 1.22 12.23 6.34
N PRO A 42 1.38 11.02 6.90
CA PRO A 42 0.25 10.13 7.12
C PRO A 42 -0.82 10.81 7.98
N GLY A 43 -2.09 10.62 7.60
CA GLY A 43 -3.20 11.18 8.37
C GLY A 43 -3.71 12.53 7.93
N THR A 44 -3.07 13.20 7.00
CA THR A 44 -3.52 14.49 6.45
C THR A 44 -4.80 14.40 5.62
N GLY A 45 -5.26 13.19 5.29
CA GLY A 45 -6.48 12.97 4.50
C GLY A 45 -6.26 12.97 2.99
N LYS A 46 -5.01 12.85 2.49
CA LYS A 46 -4.71 12.83 1.04
C LYS A 46 -5.53 11.79 0.27
N THR A 47 -5.60 10.54 0.72
CA THR A 47 -6.39 9.47 0.10
C THR A 47 -7.89 9.76 0.06
N THR A 48 -8.40 10.57 1.00
CA THR A 48 -9.83 10.92 1.09
C THR A 48 -10.18 12.15 0.25
N PHE A 49 -9.32 13.17 0.23
CA PHE A 49 -9.62 14.48 -0.36
C PHE A 49 -9.14 14.65 -1.80
N VAL A 50 -7.94 14.12 -2.11
CA VAL A 50 -7.33 14.33 -3.44
C VAL A 50 -8.13 13.64 -4.57
N PRO A 51 -8.60 12.39 -4.43
CA PRO A 51 -9.36 11.74 -5.49
C PRO A 51 -10.63 12.48 -5.91
N PRO A 52 -11.53 12.92 -5.02
CA PRO A 52 -12.70 13.71 -5.42
C PRO A 52 -12.33 15.11 -5.96
N LEU A 53 -11.25 15.73 -5.47
CA LEU A 53 -10.77 17.00 -6.03
C LEU A 53 -10.34 16.84 -7.48
N VAL A 54 -9.58 15.77 -7.80
CA VAL A 54 -9.19 15.43 -9.18
C VAL A 54 -10.41 15.08 -10.02
N ALA A 55 -11.33 14.27 -9.50
CA ALA A 55 -12.54 13.85 -10.20
C ALA A 55 -13.47 15.01 -10.57
N ASN A 56 -13.51 16.08 -9.77
CA ASN A 56 -14.26 17.30 -10.11
C ASN A 56 -13.68 18.06 -11.32
N ARG A 57 -12.47 17.75 -11.75
CA ARG A 57 -11.80 18.34 -12.92
C ARG A 57 -11.89 17.44 -14.16
N CYS A 58 -12.30 16.21 -14.00
CA CYS A 58 -12.33 15.18 -15.03
C CYS A 58 -13.77 14.90 -15.47
N ALA A 59 -13.95 14.53 -16.73
CA ALA A 59 -15.23 13.99 -17.24
C ALA A 59 -15.30 12.48 -17.08
N GLY A 60 -14.19 11.78 -17.31
CA GLY A 60 -14.04 10.34 -17.20
C GLY A 60 -13.70 9.87 -15.79
N ARG A 61 -13.22 8.63 -15.74
CA ARG A 61 -12.90 7.94 -14.49
C ARG A 61 -11.55 8.38 -13.92
N VAL A 62 -11.46 8.44 -12.61
CA VAL A 62 -10.21 8.59 -11.85
C VAL A 62 -9.86 7.26 -11.21
N ILE A 63 -8.70 6.70 -11.52
CA ILE A 63 -8.16 5.49 -10.89
C ILE A 63 -7.24 5.90 -9.75
N VAL A 64 -7.39 5.27 -8.58
CA VAL A 64 -6.54 5.49 -7.41
C VAL A 64 -5.92 4.16 -7.00
N THR A 65 -4.59 4.06 -7.06
CA THR A 65 -3.93 2.84 -6.61
C THR A 65 -3.70 2.83 -5.11
N GLN A 66 -3.71 1.63 -4.56
CA GLN A 66 -3.36 1.34 -3.17
C GLN A 66 -2.45 0.11 -3.13
N PRO A 67 -1.43 0.07 -2.25
CA PRO A 67 -0.49 -1.05 -2.21
C PRO A 67 -1.16 -2.35 -1.74
N ARG A 68 -2.29 -2.26 -1.02
CA ARG A 68 -2.95 -3.42 -0.40
C ARG A 68 -4.44 -3.45 -0.68
N ARG A 69 -5.00 -4.67 -0.90
CA ARG A 69 -6.44 -4.88 -1.14
C ARG A 69 -7.33 -4.29 -0.04
N VAL A 70 -6.91 -4.44 1.22
CA VAL A 70 -7.63 -3.90 2.39
C VAL A 70 -7.72 -2.38 2.30
N ALA A 71 -6.62 -1.72 1.95
CA ALA A 71 -6.56 -0.27 1.80
C ALA A 71 -7.48 0.25 0.69
N ALA A 72 -7.46 -0.39 -0.48
CA ALA A 72 -8.34 -0.01 -1.59
C ALA A 72 -9.83 -0.12 -1.22
N ARG A 73 -10.23 -1.20 -0.53
CA ARG A 73 -11.61 -1.36 -0.05
C ARG A 73 -11.98 -0.35 1.03
N ALA A 74 -11.09 -0.15 2.00
CA ALA A 74 -11.34 0.79 3.11
C ALA A 74 -11.43 2.24 2.59
N ALA A 75 -10.56 2.65 1.66
CA ALA A 75 -10.60 3.95 1.03
C ALA A 75 -11.90 4.17 0.23
N ALA A 76 -12.31 3.18 -0.58
CA ALA A 76 -13.58 3.22 -1.31
C ALA A 76 -14.78 3.31 -0.36
N ALA A 77 -14.83 2.50 0.69
CA ALA A 77 -15.90 2.51 1.68
C ALA A 77 -15.97 3.86 2.42
N ARG A 78 -14.80 4.40 2.83
CA ARG A 78 -14.73 5.70 3.50
C ARG A 78 -15.24 6.83 2.62
N LEU A 79 -14.78 6.92 1.37
CA LEU A 79 -15.19 7.98 0.45
C LEU A 79 -16.67 7.83 0.06
N ALA A 80 -17.16 6.61 -0.17
CA ALA A 80 -18.58 6.35 -0.43
C ALA A 80 -19.47 6.80 0.75
N SER A 81 -19.06 6.53 1.99
CA SER A 81 -19.75 6.99 3.19
C SER A 81 -19.80 8.52 3.28
N LEU A 82 -18.71 9.21 2.97
CA LEU A 82 -18.65 10.68 2.99
C LEU A 82 -19.48 11.33 1.87
N THR A 83 -19.65 10.64 0.76
CA THR A 83 -20.48 11.12 -0.37
C THR A 83 -21.94 10.67 -0.26
N GLY A 84 -22.32 9.93 0.77
CA GLY A 84 -23.67 9.39 0.94
C GLY A 84 -24.09 8.37 -0.12
N THR A 85 -23.12 7.75 -0.81
CA THR A 85 -23.35 6.76 -1.86
C THR A 85 -22.97 5.35 -1.41
N ARG A 86 -23.37 4.33 -2.18
CA ARG A 86 -22.91 2.95 -1.95
C ARG A 86 -21.63 2.68 -2.73
N VAL A 87 -20.78 1.78 -2.20
CA VAL A 87 -19.64 1.28 -2.95
C VAL A 87 -20.14 0.51 -4.18
N GLY A 88 -19.64 0.90 -5.36
CA GLY A 88 -20.09 0.41 -6.67
C GLY A 88 -20.89 1.42 -7.46
N ASP A 89 -21.38 2.48 -6.81
CA ASP A 89 -22.03 3.62 -7.48
C ASP A 89 -20.96 4.62 -7.98
N LEU A 90 -20.92 5.85 -7.44
CA LEU A 90 -19.92 6.87 -7.81
C LEU A 90 -18.51 6.51 -7.38
N ILE A 91 -18.36 5.78 -6.29
CA ILE A 91 -17.10 5.32 -5.72
C ILE A 91 -17.08 3.80 -5.78
N GLY A 92 -16.04 3.24 -6.37
CA GLY A 92 -15.89 1.80 -6.50
C GLY A 92 -14.49 1.30 -6.14
N HIS A 93 -14.33 -0.02 -6.15
CA HIS A 93 -13.03 -0.65 -6.05
C HIS A 93 -12.91 -1.87 -6.94
N VAL A 94 -11.68 -2.15 -7.38
CA VAL A 94 -11.30 -3.37 -8.10
C VAL A 94 -10.04 -3.94 -7.49
N VAL A 95 -10.16 -5.10 -6.87
CA VAL A 95 -9.03 -5.85 -6.32
C VAL A 95 -9.15 -7.32 -6.73
N ARG A 96 -8.08 -8.10 -6.62
CA ARG A 96 -8.12 -9.51 -7.01
C ARG A 96 -9.23 -10.26 -6.26
N GLY A 97 -10.18 -10.81 -7.01
CA GLY A 97 -11.31 -11.58 -6.51
C GLY A 97 -12.49 -10.77 -5.96
N ASP A 98 -12.43 -9.42 -6.03
CA ASP A 98 -13.54 -8.56 -5.58
C ASP A 98 -13.56 -7.26 -6.39
N ALA A 99 -14.64 -7.04 -7.14
CA ALA A 99 -14.87 -5.84 -7.94
C ALA A 99 -16.27 -5.29 -7.66
N ARG A 100 -16.31 -4.01 -7.29
CA ARG A 100 -17.56 -3.26 -7.07
C ARG A 100 -17.47 -1.93 -7.78
N VAL A 101 -17.84 -1.94 -9.03
CA VAL A 101 -17.86 -0.79 -9.94
C VAL A 101 -19.07 -0.86 -10.85
N SER A 102 -19.48 0.28 -11.39
CA SER A 102 -20.52 0.42 -12.43
C SER A 102 -20.07 1.45 -13.47
N ASP A 103 -20.88 1.66 -14.51
CA ASP A 103 -20.63 2.72 -15.50
C ASP A 103 -20.71 4.12 -14.89
N ALA A 104 -21.40 4.28 -13.75
CA ALA A 104 -21.48 5.53 -13.01
C ALA A 104 -20.25 5.81 -12.13
N THR A 105 -19.33 4.84 -11.99
CA THR A 105 -18.16 4.98 -11.10
C THR A 105 -17.21 6.05 -11.63
N ARG A 106 -17.02 7.11 -10.83
CA ARG A 106 -16.15 8.25 -11.09
C ARG A 106 -14.77 8.10 -10.43
N VAL A 107 -14.71 7.52 -9.24
CA VAL A 107 -13.47 7.24 -8.53
C VAL A 107 -13.40 5.73 -8.26
N GLU A 108 -12.37 5.09 -8.80
CA GLU A 108 -12.12 3.67 -8.69
C GLU A 108 -10.83 3.43 -7.91
N PHE A 109 -10.92 2.82 -6.73
CA PHE A 109 -9.75 2.37 -5.98
C PHE A 109 -9.34 0.97 -6.44
N CYS A 110 -8.07 0.76 -6.73
CA CYS A 110 -7.57 -0.55 -7.11
C CYS A 110 -6.19 -0.84 -6.50
N THR A 111 -5.69 -2.07 -6.64
CA THR A 111 -4.28 -2.33 -6.35
C THR A 111 -3.43 -2.02 -7.59
N THR A 112 -2.16 -1.63 -7.37
CA THR A 112 -1.25 -1.26 -8.46
C THR A 112 -1.08 -2.38 -9.48
N GLY A 113 -1.06 -3.64 -9.05
CA GLY A 113 -1.04 -4.77 -9.99
C GLY A 113 -2.31 -4.89 -10.87
N VAL A 114 -3.46 -4.36 -10.43
CA VAL A 114 -4.66 -4.24 -11.29
C VAL A 114 -4.47 -3.14 -12.33
N LEU A 115 -3.89 -2.01 -11.93
CA LEU A 115 -3.58 -0.92 -12.87
C LEU A 115 -2.59 -1.38 -13.95
N ILE A 116 -1.49 -2.05 -13.58
CA ILE A 116 -0.50 -2.56 -14.55
C ILE A 116 -1.18 -3.49 -15.56
N ARG A 117 -1.99 -4.45 -15.11
CA ARG A 117 -2.73 -5.33 -16.03
C ARG A 117 -3.68 -4.58 -16.94
N ARG A 118 -4.32 -3.50 -16.46
CA ARG A 118 -5.16 -2.65 -17.30
C ARG A 118 -4.32 -1.94 -18.36
N LEU A 119 -3.16 -1.37 -18.00
CA LEU A 119 -2.21 -0.76 -18.93
C LEU A 119 -1.71 -1.75 -20.00
N LEU A 120 -1.42 -2.99 -19.63
CA LEU A 120 -0.97 -4.02 -20.57
C LEU A 120 -2.09 -4.49 -21.52
N HIS A 121 -3.35 -4.39 -21.10
CA HIS A 121 -4.52 -4.78 -21.92
C HIS A 121 -5.07 -3.61 -22.74
N ASP A 122 -5.13 -2.42 -22.16
CA ASP A 122 -5.57 -1.16 -22.77
C ASP A 122 -4.50 -0.09 -22.48
N PRO A 123 -3.45 -0.02 -23.33
CA PRO A 123 -2.35 0.91 -23.11
C PRO A 123 -2.74 2.39 -23.13
N GLU A 124 -3.87 2.71 -23.75
CA GLU A 124 -4.39 4.08 -23.81
C GLU A 124 -5.25 4.45 -22.58
N LEU A 125 -5.59 3.49 -21.71
CA LEU A 125 -6.49 3.67 -20.57
C LEU A 125 -7.80 4.36 -20.98
N SER A 126 -8.50 3.79 -21.95
CA SER A 126 -9.73 4.35 -22.52
C SER A 126 -10.77 4.67 -21.44
N GLY A 127 -11.31 5.90 -21.47
CA GLY A 127 -12.30 6.37 -20.48
C GLY A 127 -11.76 6.74 -19.12
N VAL A 128 -10.42 6.76 -18.96
CA VAL A 128 -9.72 7.21 -17.74
C VAL A 128 -9.08 8.57 -18.03
N ASP A 129 -9.41 9.57 -17.21
CA ASP A 129 -8.87 10.92 -17.32
C ASP A 129 -7.76 11.21 -16.32
N ALA A 130 -7.71 10.44 -15.23
CA ALA A 130 -6.65 10.61 -14.23
C ALA A 130 -6.29 9.30 -13.53
N VAL A 131 -5.00 9.19 -13.17
CA VAL A 131 -4.46 8.13 -12.32
C VAL A 131 -3.75 8.75 -11.12
N ILE A 132 -4.09 8.27 -9.94
CA ILE A 132 -3.47 8.67 -8.68
C ILE A 132 -2.74 7.47 -8.11
N LEU A 133 -1.42 7.53 -8.03
CA LEU A 133 -0.60 6.54 -7.35
C LEU A 133 -0.44 6.94 -5.88
N ASP A 134 -1.06 6.19 -4.96
CA ASP A 134 -0.97 6.48 -3.52
C ASP A 134 0.10 5.64 -2.84
N GLU A 135 0.68 6.18 -1.78
CA GLU A 135 1.72 5.56 -0.94
C GLU A 135 3.00 5.16 -1.73
N VAL A 136 3.36 5.91 -2.79
CA VAL A 136 4.51 5.58 -3.67
C VAL A 136 5.85 5.52 -2.93
N HIS A 137 5.95 6.10 -1.72
CA HIS A 137 7.13 6.03 -0.86
C HIS A 137 7.38 4.64 -0.26
N GLU A 138 6.43 3.71 -0.31
CA GLU A 138 6.65 2.31 0.07
C GLU A 138 7.58 1.60 -0.92
N ARG A 139 7.80 2.16 -2.12
CA ARG A 139 8.74 1.70 -3.14
C ARG A 139 8.53 0.25 -3.54
N HIS A 140 7.25 -0.18 -3.65
CA HIS A 140 6.93 -1.47 -4.22
C HIS A 140 7.28 -1.50 -5.71
N LEU A 141 7.76 -2.64 -6.18
CA LEU A 141 8.14 -2.85 -7.58
C LEU A 141 7.02 -2.48 -8.56
N ALA A 142 5.78 -2.87 -8.24
CA ALA A 142 4.62 -2.53 -9.06
C ALA A 142 4.38 -1.02 -9.16
N ASP A 143 4.60 -0.27 -8.06
CA ASP A 143 4.38 1.19 -8.05
C ASP A 143 5.46 1.91 -8.88
N ASP A 144 6.72 1.48 -8.77
CA ASP A 144 7.83 2.02 -9.57
C ASP A 144 7.61 1.75 -11.07
N LEU A 145 7.12 0.55 -11.46
CA LEU A 145 6.79 0.22 -12.85
C LEU A 145 5.58 1.02 -13.36
N ALA A 146 4.50 1.10 -12.57
CA ALA A 146 3.31 1.85 -12.96
C ALA A 146 3.64 3.33 -13.17
N LEU A 147 4.49 3.91 -12.32
CA LEU A 147 4.94 5.29 -12.46
C LEU A 147 5.68 5.50 -13.79
N GLY A 148 6.61 4.61 -14.15
CA GLY A 148 7.32 4.67 -15.44
C GLY A 148 6.40 4.49 -16.64
N MET A 149 5.48 3.51 -16.61
CA MET A 149 4.48 3.31 -17.67
C MET A 149 3.58 4.52 -17.85
N LEU A 150 3.14 5.16 -16.76
CA LEU A 150 2.30 6.36 -16.82
C LEU A 150 3.09 7.58 -17.31
N ALA A 151 4.38 7.68 -16.98
CA ALA A 151 5.24 8.74 -17.51
C ALA A 151 5.34 8.65 -19.03
N GLU A 152 5.58 7.46 -19.61
CA GLU A 152 5.59 7.23 -21.07
C GLU A 152 4.19 7.45 -21.68
N LEU A 153 3.13 6.95 -21.05
CA LEU A 153 1.77 7.12 -21.57
C LEU A 153 1.40 8.59 -21.71
N ARG A 154 1.83 9.45 -20.77
CA ARG A 154 1.56 10.89 -20.84
C ARG A 154 2.20 11.59 -22.02
N GLU A 155 3.29 11.06 -22.59
CA GLU A 155 3.87 11.61 -23.84
C GLU A 155 2.90 11.43 -25.02
N LEU A 156 2.11 10.35 -25.02
CA LEU A 156 1.10 10.03 -26.02
C LEU A 156 -0.29 10.60 -25.68
N ARG A 157 -0.59 10.74 -24.40
CA ARG A 157 -1.84 11.25 -23.83
C ARG A 157 -1.60 12.44 -22.91
N PRO A 158 -1.31 13.64 -23.45
CA PRO A 158 -1.08 14.85 -22.64
C PRO A 158 -2.31 15.27 -21.81
N ASP A 159 -3.51 14.77 -22.17
CA ASP A 159 -4.77 14.96 -21.46
C ASP A 159 -4.87 14.11 -20.16
N LEU A 160 -4.09 13.03 -20.05
CA LEU A 160 -4.08 12.18 -18.86
C LEU A 160 -3.40 12.90 -17.68
N THR A 161 -4.14 13.07 -16.61
CA THR A 161 -3.61 13.62 -15.36
C THR A 161 -2.98 12.50 -14.51
N VAL A 162 -1.73 12.65 -14.08
CA VAL A 162 -1.06 11.70 -13.19
C VAL A 162 -0.67 12.38 -11.89
N VAL A 163 -1.10 11.82 -10.76
CA VAL A 163 -0.79 12.30 -9.43
C VAL A 163 -0.06 11.22 -8.65
N ALA A 164 1.06 11.55 -8.03
CA ALA A 164 1.72 10.68 -7.07
C ALA A 164 1.56 11.25 -5.66
N MET A 165 1.16 10.41 -4.69
CA MET A 165 1.02 10.81 -3.29
C MET A 165 2.05 10.08 -2.43
N SER A 166 2.85 10.83 -1.69
CA SER A 166 3.94 10.35 -0.87
C SER A 166 3.83 10.86 0.57
N ALA A 167 4.34 10.11 1.54
CA ALA A 167 4.44 10.53 2.94
C ALA A 167 5.86 10.98 3.35
N THR A 168 6.84 10.87 2.47
CA THR A 168 8.27 11.11 2.75
C THR A 168 8.92 12.02 1.73
N LEU A 169 10.17 12.43 2.03
CA LEU A 169 11.00 13.36 1.26
C LEU A 169 11.47 12.86 -0.14
N ASP A 170 11.08 11.67 -0.56
CA ASP A 170 11.43 11.13 -1.89
C ASP A 170 10.61 11.76 -3.05
N ALA A 171 9.82 12.80 -2.74
CA ALA A 171 8.97 13.50 -3.69
C ALA A 171 9.73 14.03 -4.93
N ARG A 172 11.00 14.43 -4.77
CA ARG A 172 11.82 14.90 -5.89
C ARG A 172 12.09 13.82 -6.94
N MET A 173 12.53 12.66 -6.50
CA MET A 173 12.81 11.54 -7.41
C MET A 173 11.55 11.13 -8.19
N ILE A 174 10.39 11.12 -7.51
CA ILE A 174 9.09 10.82 -8.14
C ILE A 174 8.71 11.94 -9.12
N ALA A 175 8.92 13.20 -8.75
CA ALA A 175 8.67 14.34 -9.61
C ALA A 175 9.54 14.31 -10.87
N ASP A 176 10.82 13.97 -10.74
CA ASP A 176 11.75 13.83 -11.86
C ASP A 176 11.32 12.71 -12.82
N THR A 177 10.80 11.60 -12.30
CA THR A 177 10.22 10.52 -13.11
C THR A 177 9.00 11.00 -13.92
N LEU A 178 8.23 11.95 -13.39
CA LEU A 178 7.07 12.57 -14.05
C LEU A 178 7.42 13.89 -14.76
N ALA A 179 8.61 13.97 -15.38
CA ALA A 179 9.08 15.14 -16.14
C ALA A 179 9.11 16.44 -15.29
N SER A 180 9.66 16.35 -14.09
CA SER A 180 9.77 17.46 -13.12
C SER A 180 8.41 18.03 -12.71
N ALA A 181 7.45 17.16 -12.42
CA ALA A 181 6.12 17.53 -11.96
C ALA A 181 6.20 18.45 -10.70
N PRO A 182 5.30 19.44 -10.56
CA PRO A 182 5.27 20.29 -9.39
C PRO A 182 4.99 19.47 -8.11
N ILE A 183 5.67 19.85 -7.02
CA ILE A 183 5.53 19.22 -5.71
C ILE A 183 4.71 20.15 -4.82
N VAL A 184 3.60 19.63 -4.27
CA VAL A 184 2.80 20.32 -3.26
C VAL A 184 3.09 19.69 -1.91
N GLN A 185 3.71 20.46 -1.02
CA GLN A 185 3.99 20.04 0.34
C GLN A 185 2.84 20.43 1.27
N VAL A 186 2.28 19.44 1.95
CA VAL A 186 1.21 19.61 2.94
C VAL A 186 1.81 19.55 4.32
N ALA A 187 1.79 20.65 5.04
CA ALA A 187 2.16 20.68 6.44
C ALA A 187 1.07 20.01 7.29
N ALA A 188 1.46 19.23 8.27
CA ALA A 188 0.56 18.69 9.28
C ALA A 188 1.08 19.05 10.66
N GLU A 189 0.15 19.32 11.57
CA GLU A 189 0.46 19.48 12.98
C GLU A 189 0.89 18.13 13.53
N ILE A 190 2.11 18.06 14.04
CA ILE A 190 2.65 16.85 14.67
C ILE A 190 2.39 16.98 16.16
N HIS A 191 1.54 16.13 16.71
CA HIS A 191 1.33 16.08 18.14
C HIS A 191 2.56 15.48 18.86
N PRO A 192 2.79 15.85 20.13
CA PRO A 192 3.89 15.29 20.91
C PRO A 192 3.84 13.76 20.97
N LEU A 193 4.97 13.12 20.76
CA LEU A 193 5.13 11.66 20.81
C LEU A 193 6.21 11.31 21.83
N GLU A 194 5.80 10.63 22.90
CA GLU A 194 6.74 10.07 23.88
C GLU A 194 7.31 8.76 23.33
N VAL A 195 8.65 8.63 23.32
CA VAL A 195 9.34 7.40 22.90
C VAL A 195 9.94 6.69 24.09
N ARG A 196 9.48 5.47 24.35
CA ARG A 196 10.00 4.58 25.40
C ARG A 196 10.77 3.43 24.73
N TRP A 197 11.93 3.07 25.29
CA TRP A 197 12.75 1.97 24.81
C TRP A 197 12.63 0.78 25.73
N ALA A 198 12.31 -0.38 25.19
CA ALA A 198 12.09 -1.62 25.92
C ALA A 198 12.89 -2.76 25.25
N PRO A 199 14.24 -2.79 25.40
CA PRO A 199 15.04 -3.82 24.76
C PRO A 199 14.73 -5.21 25.32
N PRO A 200 14.63 -6.25 24.45
CA PRO A 200 14.53 -7.63 24.92
C PRO A 200 15.87 -8.08 25.53
N VAL A 201 15.81 -9.07 26.40
CA VAL A 201 17.01 -9.69 27.02
C VAL A 201 17.73 -10.59 26.00
N ASN A 202 16.97 -11.36 25.24
CA ASN A 202 17.47 -12.30 24.24
C ASN A 202 17.31 -11.75 22.81
N GLU A 203 17.95 -12.41 21.83
CA GLU A 203 17.80 -12.04 20.43
C GLU A 203 16.34 -12.08 19.97
N PRO A 204 15.82 -11.03 19.32
CA PRO A 204 14.42 -10.93 18.92
C PRO A 204 14.04 -11.91 17.83
N PHE A 205 14.98 -12.26 16.94
CA PHE A 205 14.73 -13.19 15.84
C PHE A 205 16.04 -13.89 15.38
N THR A 206 15.86 -15.02 14.73
CA THR A 206 16.92 -15.84 14.15
C THR A 206 16.64 -16.08 12.66
N ALA A 207 17.45 -16.87 11.97
CA ALA A 207 17.17 -17.32 10.61
C ALA A 207 15.83 -18.10 10.49
N ARG A 208 15.28 -18.60 11.60
CA ARG A 208 13.98 -19.30 11.64
C ARG A 208 12.80 -18.36 11.87
N GLY A 209 13.03 -17.08 12.10
CA GLY A 209 12.00 -16.07 12.38
C GLY A 209 12.06 -15.54 13.81
N VAL A 210 10.98 -14.94 14.25
CA VAL A 210 10.83 -14.33 15.59
C VAL A 210 10.86 -15.40 16.68
N THR A 211 11.57 -15.12 17.78
CA THR A 211 11.67 -16.05 18.92
C THR A 211 10.43 -15.99 19.81
N HIS A 212 10.13 -17.10 20.50
CA HIS A 212 9.01 -17.14 21.45
C HIS A 212 9.23 -16.18 22.63
N ASP A 213 10.47 -16.11 23.16
CA ASP A 213 10.84 -15.19 24.24
C ASP A 213 10.56 -13.73 23.84
N PHE A 214 10.79 -13.38 22.58
CA PHE A 214 10.51 -12.03 22.08
C PHE A 214 9.00 -11.77 21.95
N LEU A 215 8.22 -12.77 21.56
CA LEU A 215 6.75 -12.64 21.54
C LEU A 215 6.18 -12.47 22.96
N ASP A 216 6.75 -13.16 23.95
CA ASP A 216 6.42 -12.99 25.35
C ASP A 216 6.78 -11.57 25.84
N HIS A 217 7.99 -11.08 25.47
CA HIS A 217 8.42 -9.71 25.75
C HIS A 217 7.47 -8.66 25.17
N ILE A 218 7.05 -8.79 23.90
CA ILE A 218 6.09 -7.86 23.27
C ILE A 218 4.76 -7.87 24.05
N ALA A 219 4.26 -9.04 24.41
CA ALA A 219 3.04 -9.16 25.20
C ALA A 219 3.17 -8.51 26.57
N ASP A 220 4.28 -8.72 27.29
CA ASP A 220 4.55 -8.12 28.59
C ASP A 220 4.62 -6.59 28.51
N GLN A 221 5.34 -6.04 27.53
CA GLN A 221 5.39 -4.60 27.29
C GLN A 221 4.01 -4.02 26.93
N THR A 222 3.19 -4.77 26.19
CA THR A 222 1.83 -4.36 25.87
C THR A 222 0.96 -4.30 27.13
N VAL A 223 1.00 -5.33 27.97
CA VAL A 223 0.24 -5.37 29.24
C VAL A 223 0.62 -4.20 30.15
N HIS A 224 1.93 -3.96 30.33
CA HIS A 224 2.40 -2.85 31.16
C HIS A 224 1.98 -1.48 30.63
N ALA A 225 2.16 -1.24 29.31
CA ALA A 225 1.87 0.07 28.74
C ALA A 225 0.35 0.35 28.64
N VAL A 226 -0.48 -0.69 28.43
CA VAL A 226 -1.94 -0.57 28.43
C VAL A 226 -2.53 -0.28 29.79
N ALA A 227 -1.86 -0.68 30.87
CA ALA A 227 -2.29 -0.36 32.24
C ALA A 227 -2.26 1.15 32.54
N ASP A 228 -1.32 1.89 31.91
CA ASP A 228 -1.19 3.34 32.05
C ASP A 228 -2.03 4.12 31.02
N LEU A 229 -2.65 3.44 30.04
CA LEU A 229 -3.39 4.06 28.96
C LEU A 229 -4.81 4.46 29.41
N ASP A 230 -5.23 5.67 29.01
CA ASP A 230 -6.60 6.14 29.30
C ASP A 230 -7.63 5.08 28.86
N PRO A 231 -8.66 4.78 29.69
CA PRO A 231 -9.69 3.80 29.36
C PRO A 231 -10.40 4.02 28.03
N GLN A 232 -10.44 5.23 27.51
CA GLN A 232 -11.08 5.57 26.24
C GLN A 232 -10.16 5.40 25.02
N ASP A 233 -8.86 5.19 25.25
CA ASP A 233 -7.87 5.09 24.17
C ASP A 233 -7.61 3.64 23.76
N SER A 234 -7.21 3.46 22.51
CA SER A 234 -6.82 2.19 21.91
C SER A 234 -5.31 2.06 21.80
N ALA A 235 -4.82 0.82 21.76
CA ALA A 235 -3.43 0.51 21.49
C ALA A 235 -3.26 -0.25 20.17
N LEU A 236 -2.12 -0.03 19.50
CA LEU A 236 -1.75 -0.72 18.27
C LEU A 236 -0.39 -1.39 18.45
N VAL A 237 -0.33 -2.70 18.27
CA VAL A 237 0.89 -3.52 18.43
C VAL A 237 1.36 -3.97 17.05
N PHE A 238 2.55 -3.58 16.65
CA PHE A 238 3.13 -3.98 15.37
C PHE A 238 4.03 -5.21 15.51
N VAL A 239 3.73 -6.25 14.72
CA VAL A 239 4.52 -7.47 14.59
C VAL A 239 4.71 -7.84 13.11
N PRO A 240 5.76 -8.63 12.75
CA PRO A 240 6.16 -8.76 11.35
C PRO A 240 5.26 -9.63 10.48
N GLY A 241 4.43 -10.51 11.05
CA GLY A 241 3.63 -11.46 10.26
C GLY A 241 2.35 -11.92 10.92
N ALA A 242 1.49 -12.57 10.12
CA ALA A 242 0.18 -13.05 10.59
C ALA A 242 0.29 -14.09 11.72
N TRP A 243 1.29 -14.97 11.66
CA TRP A 243 1.53 -15.94 12.73
C TRP A 243 1.89 -15.26 14.05
N GLU A 244 2.78 -14.25 14.00
CA GLU A 244 3.13 -13.46 15.19
C GLU A 244 1.95 -12.65 15.73
N VAL A 245 1.04 -12.17 14.86
CA VAL A 245 -0.22 -11.55 15.27
C VAL A 245 -1.05 -12.51 16.13
N GLU A 246 -1.30 -13.71 15.61
CA GLU A 246 -2.06 -14.75 16.35
C GLU A 246 -1.39 -15.11 17.68
N GLN A 247 -0.05 -15.26 17.67
CA GLN A 247 0.72 -15.61 18.87
C GLN A 247 0.67 -14.51 19.94
N VAL A 248 0.76 -13.24 19.57
CA VAL A 248 0.68 -12.12 20.51
C VAL A 248 -0.77 -11.94 21.00
N CYS A 249 -1.77 -12.05 20.13
CA CYS A 249 -3.18 -12.04 20.54
C CYS A 249 -3.46 -13.12 21.62
N ALA A 250 -3.00 -14.34 21.39
CA ALA A 250 -3.17 -15.44 22.36
C ALA A 250 -2.53 -15.15 23.73
N ARG A 251 -1.35 -14.50 23.74
CA ARG A 251 -0.63 -14.12 24.96
C ARG A 251 -1.27 -12.95 25.71
N LEU A 252 -2.01 -12.09 25.01
CA LEU A 252 -2.70 -10.94 25.60
C LEU A 252 -4.10 -11.30 26.14
N THR A 253 -4.74 -12.30 25.54
CA THR A 253 -6.09 -12.74 25.92
C THR A 253 -6.12 -13.16 27.39
N GLY A 254 -7.05 -12.57 28.15
CA GLY A 254 -7.19 -12.80 29.58
C GLY A 254 -6.19 -12.04 30.49
N ARG A 255 -5.25 -11.29 29.92
CA ARG A 255 -4.29 -10.44 30.63
C ARG A 255 -4.64 -8.96 30.55
N ILE A 256 -5.49 -8.57 29.63
CA ILE A 256 -5.96 -7.20 29.38
C ILE A 256 -7.49 -7.24 29.33
N GLU A 257 -8.14 -6.26 29.96
CA GLU A 257 -9.61 -6.15 29.95
C GLU A 257 -10.19 -5.72 28.61
N ARG A 258 -9.41 -4.93 27.84
CA ARG A 258 -9.82 -4.47 26.50
C ARG A 258 -9.88 -5.62 25.51
N PRO A 259 -10.81 -5.59 24.52
CA PRO A 259 -10.80 -6.54 23.42
C PRO A 259 -9.46 -6.55 22.67
N VAL A 260 -8.91 -7.73 22.41
CA VAL A 260 -7.67 -7.92 21.62
C VAL A 260 -8.07 -8.43 20.25
N LEU A 261 -7.78 -7.67 19.20
CA LEU A 261 -8.20 -7.94 17.83
C LEU A 261 -7.00 -8.09 16.89
N PRO A 262 -6.94 -9.16 16.08
CA PRO A 262 -5.92 -9.32 15.06
C PRO A 262 -6.20 -8.42 13.85
N LEU A 263 -5.13 -7.95 13.16
CA LEU A 263 -5.25 -7.20 11.91
C LEU A 263 -4.14 -7.58 10.92
N HIS A 264 -4.47 -8.40 9.93
CA HIS A 264 -3.57 -8.79 8.85
C HIS A 264 -4.34 -9.13 7.56
N GLY A 265 -3.65 -9.18 6.43
CA GLY A 265 -4.25 -9.31 5.10
C GLY A 265 -4.96 -10.65 4.80
N ARG A 266 -4.84 -11.68 5.66
CA ARG A 266 -5.50 -12.99 5.49
C ARG A 266 -6.85 -13.09 6.19
N LEU A 267 -7.20 -12.09 7.02
CA LEU A 267 -8.50 -12.07 7.71
C LEU A 267 -9.64 -11.80 6.72
N SER A 268 -10.84 -12.23 7.12
CA SER A 268 -12.07 -11.85 6.40
C SER A 268 -12.28 -10.33 6.43
N PRO A 269 -12.94 -9.74 5.44
CA PRO A 269 -13.26 -8.32 5.44
C PRO A 269 -13.95 -7.85 6.72
N THR A 270 -14.91 -8.61 7.21
CA THR A 270 -15.65 -8.30 8.46
C THR A 270 -14.73 -8.25 9.68
N ALA A 271 -13.76 -9.18 9.79
CA ALA A 271 -12.80 -9.17 10.90
C ALA A 271 -11.83 -7.98 10.81
N GLN A 272 -11.42 -7.61 9.59
CA GLN A 272 -10.60 -6.42 9.34
C GLN A 272 -11.36 -5.15 9.73
N ASP A 273 -12.62 -5.02 9.33
CA ASP A 273 -13.46 -3.86 9.64
C ASP A 273 -13.68 -3.73 11.15
N ALA A 274 -13.91 -4.84 11.86
CA ALA A 274 -14.01 -4.85 13.31
C ALA A 274 -12.73 -4.35 14.00
N ALA A 275 -11.56 -4.77 13.55
CA ALA A 275 -10.28 -4.30 14.08
C ALA A 275 -10.03 -2.82 13.80
N ILE A 276 -10.42 -2.33 12.61
CA ILE A 276 -10.19 -0.95 12.17
C ILE A 276 -11.14 0.03 12.88
N HIS A 277 -12.44 -0.28 12.91
CA HIS A 277 -13.48 0.64 13.38
C HIS A 277 -13.97 0.37 14.80
N GLY A 278 -13.61 -0.76 15.42
CA GLY A 278 -14.05 -1.12 16.76
C GLY A 278 -15.56 -1.36 16.88
N ARG A 279 -16.22 -1.65 15.76
CA ARG A 279 -17.67 -1.89 15.74
C ARG A 279 -17.94 -3.37 15.63
N SER A 280 -18.73 -3.89 16.57
CA SER A 280 -19.40 -5.17 16.38
C SER A 280 -20.48 -4.99 15.29
N VAL A 281 -20.61 -5.99 14.42
CA VAL A 281 -21.71 -6.06 13.42
C VAL A 281 -23.10 -5.94 14.07
N SER A 282 -23.17 -6.17 15.39
CA SER A 282 -24.40 -6.16 16.19
C SER A 282 -24.83 -4.77 16.69
N THR A 283 -23.99 -3.74 16.64
CA THR A 283 -24.32 -2.39 17.13
C THR A 283 -23.89 -1.30 16.14
N PRO A 284 -24.68 -1.04 15.08
CA PRO A 284 -24.35 -0.03 14.06
C PRO A 284 -24.35 1.43 14.60
N ASP A 285 -24.99 1.68 15.74
CA ASP A 285 -25.28 3.04 16.26
C ASP A 285 -24.24 3.58 17.25
N ALA A 286 -23.15 2.85 17.55
CA ALA A 286 -22.10 3.35 18.42
C ALA A 286 -21.35 4.52 17.75
N ARG A 287 -21.52 5.73 18.27
CA ARG A 287 -20.91 6.97 17.74
C ARG A 287 -19.40 7.07 17.96
N MET A 288 -18.83 6.22 18.82
CA MET A 288 -17.39 6.14 19.10
C MET A 288 -16.90 4.69 18.98
N ALA A 289 -15.69 4.50 18.47
CA ALA A 289 -15.05 3.21 18.42
C ALA A 289 -14.76 2.72 19.86
N GLU A 290 -15.13 1.47 20.18
CA GLU A 290 -14.79 0.87 21.48
C GLU A 290 -13.26 0.79 21.65
N PRO A 291 -12.73 1.17 22.84
CA PRO A 291 -11.31 1.04 23.15
C PRO A 291 -10.85 -0.41 23.06
N ARG A 292 -9.74 -0.65 22.36
CA ARG A 292 -9.24 -2.00 22.06
C ARG A 292 -7.73 -2.04 21.91
N VAL A 293 -7.18 -3.23 21.90
CA VAL A 293 -5.79 -3.49 21.51
C VAL A 293 -5.82 -4.20 20.18
N VAL A 294 -5.24 -3.58 19.15
CA VAL A 294 -5.13 -4.18 17.81
C VAL A 294 -3.71 -4.67 17.58
N VAL A 295 -3.54 -5.98 17.37
CA VAL A 295 -2.24 -6.56 17.01
C VAL A 295 -2.19 -6.67 15.48
N ALA A 296 -1.26 -5.98 14.85
CA ALA A 296 -1.26 -5.79 13.41
C ALA A 296 0.10 -6.09 12.74
N THR A 297 0.06 -6.47 11.49
CA THR A 297 1.22 -6.41 10.60
C THR A 297 1.39 -5.00 10.03
N ALA A 298 2.36 -4.80 9.14
CA ALA A 298 2.58 -3.53 8.41
C ALA A 298 1.33 -3.02 7.63
N VAL A 299 0.21 -3.78 7.60
CA VAL A 299 -1.06 -3.31 7.02
C VAL A 299 -1.60 -2.06 7.73
N ALA A 300 -1.32 -1.91 9.02
CA ALA A 300 -1.72 -0.74 9.80
C ALA A 300 -0.66 0.38 9.82
N GLU A 301 0.45 0.24 9.08
CA GLU A 301 1.54 1.21 9.07
C GLU A 301 1.22 2.46 8.25
N SER A 302 0.68 2.31 7.03
CA SER A 302 0.39 3.42 6.12
C SER A 302 -1.07 3.45 5.69
N SER A 303 -1.55 2.35 5.17
CA SER A 303 -2.75 2.27 4.33
C SER A 303 -4.08 2.22 5.08
N VAL A 304 -4.08 1.95 6.39
CA VAL A 304 -5.31 1.80 7.19
C VAL A 304 -5.20 2.61 8.48
N THR A 305 -6.28 3.29 8.84
CA THR A 305 -6.35 4.05 10.11
C THR A 305 -7.17 3.30 11.13
N VAL A 306 -6.51 2.88 12.21
CA VAL A 306 -7.19 2.37 13.41
C VAL A 306 -7.60 3.57 14.27
N GLU A 307 -8.89 3.69 14.56
CA GLU A 307 -9.43 4.82 15.30
C GLU A 307 -9.08 4.74 16.80
N GLY A 308 -8.84 5.90 17.43
CA GLY A 308 -8.64 6.02 18.89
C GLY A 308 -7.24 5.61 19.39
N VAL A 309 -6.26 5.32 18.53
CA VAL A 309 -4.92 4.90 18.94
C VAL A 309 -4.15 6.05 19.59
N ARG A 310 -3.64 5.84 20.81
CA ARG A 310 -2.73 6.71 21.55
C ARG A 310 -1.46 6.00 22.02
N LEU A 311 -1.44 4.70 21.95
CA LEU A 311 -0.31 3.87 22.32
C LEU A 311 0.08 2.96 21.15
N VAL A 312 1.36 2.96 20.80
CA VAL A 312 1.95 2.01 19.85
C VAL A 312 2.99 1.18 20.57
N ILE A 313 2.91 -0.14 20.40
CA ILE A 313 3.99 -1.07 20.74
C ILE A 313 4.61 -1.54 19.43
N ASP A 314 5.86 -1.18 19.18
CA ASP A 314 6.56 -1.57 17.95
C ASP A 314 7.59 -2.64 18.27
N SER A 315 7.40 -3.84 17.71
CA SER A 315 8.41 -4.91 17.79
C SER A 315 9.75 -4.51 17.16
N CYS A 316 9.77 -3.44 16.36
CA CYS A 316 10.93 -3.01 15.57
C CYS A 316 11.48 -4.10 14.63
N VAL A 317 10.60 -5.04 14.23
CA VAL A 317 10.90 -6.13 13.32
C VAL A 317 9.97 -6.03 12.10
N ALA A 318 10.50 -6.37 10.93
CA ALA A 318 9.76 -6.39 9.67
C ALA A 318 10.02 -7.69 8.90
N ARG A 319 9.17 -7.96 7.90
CA ARG A 319 9.41 -9.00 6.89
C ARG A 319 9.59 -8.34 5.54
N GLU A 320 10.67 -8.68 4.89
CA GLU A 320 10.99 -8.21 3.54
C GLU A 320 11.01 -9.37 2.56
N PRO A 321 10.44 -9.21 1.35
CA PRO A 321 10.64 -10.19 0.30
C PRO A 321 12.11 -10.17 -0.14
N ARG A 322 12.73 -11.34 -0.22
CA ARG A 322 14.08 -11.52 -0.77
C ARG A 322 14.12 -12.71 -1.70
N PHE A 323 14.70 -12.50 -2.86
CA PHE A 323 14.90 -13.56 -3.83
C PHE A 323 16.10 -14.43 -3.44
N ASP A 324 15.84 -15.71 -3.20
CA ASP A 324 16.88 -16.73 -3.00
C ASP A 324 17.35 -17.23 -4.38
N VAL A 325 18.54 -16.77 -4.78
CA VAL A 325 19.10 -17.09 -6.11
C VAL A 325 19.38 -18.60 -6.26
N ILE A 326 19.70 -19.30 -5.16
CA ILE A 326 20.03 -20.72 -5.20
C ILE A 326 18.76 -21.55 -5.40
N ARG A 327 17.68 -21.19 -4.71
CA ARG A 327 16.41 -21.91 -4.77
C ARG A 327 15.49 -21.41 -5.89
N GLY A 328 15.76 -20.23 -6.48
CA GLY A 328 14.95 -19.62 -7.52
C GLY A 328 13.56 -19.17 -7.05
N ILE A 329 13.38 -18.91 -5.75
CA ILE A 329 12.10 -18.49 -5.14
C ILE A 329 12.26 -17.23 -4.30
N THR A 330 11.18 -16.44 -4.22
CA THR A 330 11.12 -15.32 -3.28
C THR A 330 10.62 -15.83 -1.92
N GLY A 331 11.42 -15.62 -0.89
CA GLY A 331 11.06 -15.87 0.50
C GLY A 331 10.86 -14.58 1.29
N LEU A 332 10.21 -14.67 2.45
CA LEU A 332 10.12 -13.56 3.40
C LEU A 332 11.21 -13.72 4.46
N VAL A 333 12.08 -12.73 4.57
CA VAL A 333 13.16 -12.69 5.55
C VAL A 333 12.79 -11.74 6.67
N THR A 334 13.01 -12.17 7.91
CA THR A 334 12.82 -11.32 9.10
C THR A 334 14.04 -10.42 9.26
N VAL A 335 13.81 -9.12 9.38
CA VAL A 335 14.84 -8.09 9.49
C VAL A 335 14.46 -7.05 10.55
N SER A 336 15.44 -6.24 11.00
CA SER A 336 15.13 -5.04 11.77
C SER A 336 14.36 -4.05 10.90
N VAL A 337 13.39 -3.37 11.47
CA VAL A 337 12.61 -2.33 10.78
C VAL A 337 13.50 -1.15 10.39
N SER A 338 13.20 -0.46 9.30
CA SER A 338 13.84 0.81 8.98
C SER A 338 13.36 1.94 9.89
N ARG A 339 14.18 2.99 10.04
CA ARG A 339 13.81 4.17 10.85
C ARG A 339 12.58 4.88 10.30
N ALA A 340 12.45 4.99 8.97
CA ALA A 340 11.28 5.58 8.32
C ALA A 340 10.01 4.81 8.64
N SER A 341 10.02 3.48 8.48
CA SER A 341 8.88 2.61 8.79
C SER A 341 8.48 2.67 10.26
N ALA A 342 9.45 2.54 11.18
CA ALA A 342 9.17 2.65 12.62
C ALA A 342 8.67 4.05 13.03
N THR A 343 9.08 5.11 12.31
CA THR A 343 8.55 6.47 12.53
C THR A 343 7.10 6.57 12.08
N GLN A 344 6.76 5.98 10.94
CA GLN A 344 5.36 5.92 10.48
C GLN A 344 4.47 5.13 11.45
N ARG A 345 4.95 3.98 11.97
CA ARG A 345 4.24 3.20 13.00
C ARG A 345 4.01 4.02 14.24
N ALA A 346 5.04 4.68 14.74
CA ALA A 346 4.97 5.55 15.92
C ALA A 346 3.99 6.71 15.76
N GLY A 347 3.96 7.32 14.56
CA GLY A 347 3.03 8.39 14.20
C GLY A 347 1.55 8.01 14.31
N ARG A 348 1.23 6.70 14.36
CA ARG A 348 -0.15 6.24 14.60
C ARG A 348 -0.66 6.60 15.97
N ALA A 349 0.22 6.66 16.99
CA ALA A 349 -0.16 7.08 18.36
C ALA A 349 -0.42 8.59 18.45
N ALA A 350 0.33 9.41 17.71
CA ALA A 350 0.28 10.87 17.79
C ALA A 350 -0.56 11.53 16.69
N ARG A 351 -1.50 10.81 16.07
CA ARG A 351 -2.26 11.29 14.93
C ARG A 351 -3.35 12.30 15.29
N LEU A 352 -4.04 12.10 16.40
CA LEU A 352 -5.19 12.92 16.82
C LEU A 352 -4.95 13.64 18.17
N GLY A 353 -3.73 13.62 18.69
CA GLY A 353 -3.31 14.22 19.95
C GLY A 353 -2.03 13.56 20.46
N PRO A 354 -1.51 13.96 21.63
CA PRO A 354 -0.30 13.37 22.21
C PRO A 354 -0.40 11.84 22.32
N GLY A 355 0.70 11.15 22.06
CA GLY A 355 0.74 9.70 22.09
C GLY A 355 2.06 9.13 22.62
N THR A 356 2.08 7.82 22.83
CA THR A 356 3.27 7.11 23.31
C THR A 356 3.62 5.96 22.36
N VAL A 357 4.92 5.77 22.09
CA VAL A 357 5.42 4.56 21.42
C VAL A 357 6.41 3.84 22.32
N VAL A 358 6.21 2.53 22.48
CA VAL A 358 7.17 1.62 23.12
C VAL A 358 7.88 0.84 22.02
N ARG A 359 9.18 1.07 21.85
CA ARG A 359 10.04 0.35 20.91
C ARG A 359 10.71 -0.84 21.59
N CYS A 360 10.38 -2.06 21.16
CA CYS A 360 10.96 -3.29 21.68
C CYS A 360 12.39 -3.52 21.16
N MET A 361 13.25 -2.50 21.32
CA MET A 361 14.67 -2.55 20.95
C MET A 361 15.47 -1.57 21.79
N ALA A 362 16.80 -1.72 21.80
CA ALA A 362 17.71 -0.77 22.44
C ALA A 362 17.87 0.49 21.59
N SER A 363 18.06 1.65 22.22
CA SER A 363 18.29 2.94 21.54
C SER A 363 19.56 2.91 20.67
N GLU A 364 20.60 2.16 21.09
CA GLU A 364 21.84 1.98 20.34
C GLU A 364 21.63 1.12 19.07
N ALA A 365 20.71 0.16 19.13
CA ALA A 365 20.34 -0.65 17.98
C ALA A 365 19.56 0.18 16.95
N TRP A 366 18.74 1.11 17.40
CA TRP A 366 18.04 2.07 16.53
C TRP A 366 18.99 2.87 15.63
N ALA A 367 20.11 3.33 16.16
CA ALA A 367 21.09 4.10 15.39
C ALA A 367 21.68 3.29 14.20
N ARG A 368 21.66 1.95 14.29
CA ARG A 368 22.15 1.03 13.24
C ARG A 368 21.06 0.57 12.27
N CYS A 369 19.78 0.89 12.54
CA CYS A 369 18.71 0.56 11.62
C CYS A 369 18.86 1.32 10.29
N PRO A 370 18.52 0.69 9.14
CA PRO A 370 18.47 1.39 7.87
C PRO A 370 17.58 2.64 7.95
N GLU A 371 17.93 3.66 7.21
CA GLU A 371 17.13 4.89 7.18
C GLU A 371 15.76 4.66 6.56
N ALA A 372 15.72 3.98 5.42
CA ALA A 372 14.50 3.59 4.69
C ALA A 372 14.54 2.11 4.30
N PRO A 373 13.40 1.48 3.98
CA PRO A 373 13.39 0.14 3.40
C PRO A 373 14.08 0.16 2.04
N LEU A 374 14.71 -0.95 1.66
CA LEU A 374 15.25 -1.07 0.30
C LEU A 374 14.09 -1.11 -0.69
N PRO A 375 14.19 -0.39 -1.83
CA PRO A 375 13.24 -0.51 -2.92
C PRO A 375 13.08 -1.96 -3.36
N GLU A 376 11.86 -2.40 -3.60
CA GLU A 376 11.55 -3.80 -3.91
C GLU A 376 12.23 -4.25 -5.22
N ILE A 377 12.49 -3.33 -6.15
CA ILE A 377 13.23 -3.58 -7.39
C ILE A 377 14.65 -4.16 -7.15
N ARG A 378 15.25 -3.88 -5.97
CA ARG A 378 16.57 -4.41 -5.57
C ARG A 378 16.51 -5.79 -4.92
N THR A 379 15.37 -6.18 -4.36
CA THR A 379 15.29 -7.34 -3.48
C THR A 379 14.39 -8.47 -4.01
N ALA A 380 13.45 -8.15 -4.91
CA ALA A 380 12.49 -9.09 -5.46
C ALA A 380 13.02 -9.90 -6.65
N ASP A 381 12.30 -10.96 -7.00
CA ASP A 381 12.41 -11.61 -8.30
C ASP A 381 11.80 -10.69 -9.37
N LEU A 382 12.57 -10.33 -10.36
CA LEU A 382 12.12 -9.43 -11.42
C LEU A 382 11.46 -10.16 -12.61
N THR A 383 11.25 -11.48 -12.56
CA THR A 383 10.78 -12.25 -13.72
C THR A 383 9.42 -11.74 -14.21
N ALA A 384 8.45 -11.51 -13.32
CA ALA A 384 7.15 -10.97 -13.71
C ALA A 384 7.26 -9.53 -14.23
N ALA A 385 8.00 -8.68 -13.53
CA ALA A 385 8.22 -7.29 -13.93
C ALA A 385 8.89 -7.17 -15.31
N MET A 386 9.88 -8.01 -15.57
CA MET A 386 10.57 -8.02 -16.88
C MET A 386 9.65 -8.51 -18.01
N LEU A 387 8.72 -9.42 -17.72
CA LEU A 387 7.68 -9.83 -18.67
C LEU A 387 6.70 -8.69 -18.92
N ASP A 388 6.24 -8.00 -17.88
CA ASP A 388 5.34 -6.85 -18.01
C ASP A 388 5.98 -5.73 -18.86
N LEU A 389 7.27 -5.42 -18.63
CA LEU A 389 8.03 -4.47 -19.44
C LEU A 389 8.20 -4.92 -20.90
N ALA A 390 8.40 -6.22 -21.13
CA ALA A 390 8.49 -6.77 -22.49
C ALA A 390 7.14 -6.70 -23.23
N VAL A 391 6.02 -6.92 -22.54
CA VAL A 391 4.67 -6.77 -23.09
C VAL A 391 4.34 -5.31 -23.36
N TRP A 392 4.75 -4.40 -22.45
CA TRP A 392 4.57 -2.96 -22.60
C TRP A 392 5.31 -2.40 -23.82
N GLY A 393 6.41 -3.03 -24.23
CA GLY A 393 7.20 -2.64 -25.39
C GLY A 393 8.56 -2.03 -25.07
N THR A 394 8.93 -2.00 -23.77
CA THR A 394 10.23 -1.52 -23.27
C THR A 394 11.02 -2.65 -22.59
N PRO A 395 11.54 -3.64 -23.35
CA PRO A 395 12.26 -4.77 -22.78
C PRO A 395 13.38 -4.32 -21.85
N GLY A 396 13.35 -4.81 -20.61
CA GLY A 396 14.36 -4.44 -19.61
C GLY A 396 14.22 -3.03 -19.05
N GLY A 397 13.13 -2.31 -19.34
CA GLY A 397 12.93 -0.92 -18.94
C GLY A 397 13.84 0.07 -19.66
N ARG A 398 14.35 -0.31 -20.85
CA ARG A 398 15.28 0.54 -21.62
C ARG A 398 14.57 1.80 -22.12
N GLY A 399 15.12 2.97 -21.75
CA GLY A 399 14.55 4.26 -22.14
C GLY A 399 13.40 4.73 -21.25
N MET A 400 12.86 3.86 -20.38
CA MET A 400 11.80 4.22 -19.44
C MET A 400 12.37 5.04 -18.27
N SER A 401 11.68 6.10 -17.90
CA SER A 401 11.96 6.84 -16.68
C SER A 401 11.43 6.05 -15.48
N LEU A 402 12.32 5.46 -14.69
CA LEU A 402 11.99 4.75 -13.46
C LEU A 402 12.60 5.47 -12.26
N PRO A 403 11.97 5.43 -11.09
CA PRO A 403 12.53 6.01 -9.86
C PRO A 403 13.91 5.42 -9.51
N GLU A 404 14.13 4.17 -9.90
CA GLU A 404 15.42 3.49 -9.77
C GLU A 404 15.65 2.55 -10.97
N PRO A 405 16.86 2.52 -11.53
CA PRO A 405 17.14 1.66 -12.66
C PRO A 405 17.07 0.18 -12.28
N VAL A 406 16.60 -0.64 -13.23
CA VAL A 406 16.53 -2.10 -13.03
C VAL A 406 17.93 -2.66 -12.82
N PRO A 407 18.20 -3.40 -11.71
CA PRO A 407 19.52 -3.98 -11.44
C PRO A 407 19.94 -4.98 -12.53
N HIS A 408 21.10 -4.76 -13.13
CA HIS A 408 21.55 -5.50 -14.32
C HIS A 408 21.59 -7.02 -14.13
N GLU A 409 22.13 -7.50 -13.01
CA GLU A 409 22.22 -8.95 -12.73
C GLU A 409 20.83 -9.59 -12.53
N ALA A 410 19.94 -8.91 -11.83
CA ALA A 410 18.57 -9.39 -11.62
C ALA A 410 17.79 -9.40 -12.93
N ALA A 411 17.92 -8.36 -13.74
CA ALA A 411 17.35 -8.29 -15.09
C ALA A 411 17.87 -9.43 -15.98
N ALA A 412 19.17 -9.67 -16.00
CA ALA A 412 19.77 -10.74 -16.80
C ALA A 412 19.29 -12.14 -16.37
N ARG A 413 19.10 -12.37 -15.07
CA ARG A 413 18.52 -13.64 -14.58
C ARG A 413 17.08 -13.79 -15.02
N ALA A 414 16.25 -12.77 -14.82
CA ALA A 414 14.86 -12.76 -15.22
C ALA A 414 14.69 -13.00 -16.72
N THR A 415 15.49 -12.32 -17.54
CA THR A 415 15.51 -12.49 -19.01
C THR A 415 15.84 -13.93 -19.40
N ARG A 416 16.89 -14.53 -18.81
CA ARG A 416 17.20 -15.96 -19.08
C ARG A 416 16.05 -16.89 -18.72
N THR A 417 15.39 -16.64 -17.58
CA THR A 417 14.22 -17.43 -17.20
C THR A 417 13.08 -17.27 -18.21
N LEU A 418 12.79 -16.04 -18.64
CA LEU A 418 11.72 -15.78 -19.60
C LEU A 418 12.01 -16.38 -20.99
N HIS A 419 13.27 -16.37 -21.44
CA HIS A 419 13.67 -17.08 -22.66
C HIS A 419 13.48 -18.60 -22.51
N ALA A 420 13.87 -19.19 -21.38
CA ALA A 420 13.67 -20.60 -21.11
C ALA A 420 12.18 -21.02 -21.09
N LEU A 421 11.30 -20.10 -20.72
CA LEU A 421 9.84 -20.27 -20.77
C LEU A 421 9.24 -19.99 -22.15
N GLY A 422 10.05 -19.59 -23.15
CA GLY A 422 9.55 -19.16 -24.46
C GLY A 422 8.72 -17.87 -24.42
N ALA A 423 8.89 -17.06 -23.36
CA ALA A 423 8.11 -15.85 -23.13
C ALA A 423 8.65 -14.62 -23.89
N LEU A 424 9.90 -14.66 -24.36
CA LEU A 424 10.54 -13.56 -25.07
C LEU A 424 11.00 -14.01 -26.46
N GLU A 425 10.94 -13.07 -27.40
CA GLU A 425 11.60 -13.15 -28.70
C GLU A 425 13.10 -12.77 -28.57
N ASP A 426 13.89 -13.00 -29.64
CA ASP A 426 15.34 -12.71 -29.64
C ASP A 426 15.67 -11.24 -29.37
N ASP A 427 14.77 -10.32 -29.74
CA ASP A 427 14.91 -8.87 -29.50
C ASP A 427 14.52 -8.44 -28.06
N GLY A 428 14.06 -9.40 -27.25
CA GLY A 428 13.62 -9.22 -25.87
C GLY A 428 12.16 -8.77 -25.70
N ARG A 429 11.41 -8.61 -26.79
CA ARG A 429 9.97 -8.35 -26.73
C ARG A 429 9.21 -9.60 -26.33
N ALA A 430 8.00 -9.40 -25.80
CA ALA A 430 7.15 -10.52 -25.42
C ALA A 430 6.68 -11.32 -26.65
N SER A 431 6.93 -12.63 -26.62
CA SER A 431 6.39 -13.58 -27.61
C SER A 431 4.86 -13.67 -27.49
N PRO A 432 4.14 -14.29 -28.43
CA PRO A 432 2.72 -14.61 -28.29
C PRO A 432 2.46 -15.44 -27.01
N HIS A 433 3.34 -16.39 -26.69
CA HIS A 433 3.27 -17.16 -25.45
C HIS A 433 3.51 -16.29 -24.21
N GLY A 434 4.49 -15.38 -24.25
CA GLY A 434 4.74 -14.43 -23.17
C GLY A 434 3.55 -13.52 -22.88
N ARG A 435 2.83 -13.05 -23.91
CA ARG A 435 1.59 -12.26 -23.72
C ARG A 435 0.50 -13.09 -23.04
N ARG A 436 0.36 -14.39 -23.37
CA ARG A 436 -0.56 -15.31 -22.67
C ARG A 436 -0.14 -15.47 -21.21
N LEU A 437 1.17 -15.65 -20.91
CA LEU A 437 1.67 -15.74 -19.54
C LEU A 437 1.36 -14.47 -18.73
N ALA A 438 1.60 -13.29 -19.28
CA ALA A 438 1.36 -12.01 -18.61
C ALA A 438 -0.14 -11.77 -18.29
N SER A 439 -1.06 -12.38 -19.06
CA SER A 439 -2.50 -12.26 -18.78
C SER A 439 -2.95 -13.04 -17.55
N ILE A 440 -2.16 -14.03 -17.10
CA ILE A 440 -2.49 -14.86 -15.94
C ILE A 440 -1.90 -14.21 -14.67
N PRO A 441 -2.70 -13.94 -13.60
CA PRO A 441 -2.26 -13.17 -12.45
C PRO A 441 -1.44 -13.99 -11.42
N VAL A 442 -0.43 -14.72 -11.89
CA VAL A 442 0.51 -15.50 -11.08
C VAL A 442 1.94 -15.35 -11.61
N ASP A 443 2.92 -15.89 -10.91
CA ASP A 443 4.31 -15.92 -11.39
C ASP A 443 4.40 -16.58 -12.78
N PRO A 444 5.22 -16.05 -13.72
CA PRO A 444 5.32 -16.58 -15.09
C PRO A 444 5.66 -18.06 -15.18
N ARG A 445 6.42 -18.61 -14.21
CA ARG A 445 6.74 -20.06 -14.15
C ARG A 445 5.49 -20.87 -13.84
N LEU A 446 4.66 -20.38 -12.90
CA LEU A 446 3.39 -21.02 -12.57
C LEU A 446 2.39 -20.88 -13.72
N ALA A 447 2.31 -19.70 -14.33
CA ALA A 447 1.46 -19.47 -15.50
C ALA A 447 1.82 -20.43 -16.66
N HIS A 448 3.13 -20.66 -16.89
CA HIS A 448 3.61 -21.61 -17.90
C HIS A 448 3.17 -23.05 -17.59
N GLY A 449 3.33 -23.49 -16.33
CA GLY A 449 2.87 -24.81 -15.90
C GLY A 449 1.35 -24.99 -16.02
N LEU A 450 0.56 -23.96 -15.66
CA LEU A 450 -0.90 -23.96 -15.81
C LEU A 450 -1.32 -24.07 -17.29
N LEU A 451 -0.71 -23.29 -18.18
CA LEU A 451 -1.01 -23.35 -19.61
C LEU A 451 -0.64 -24.69 -20.22
N ALA A 452 0.51 -25.27 -19.85
CA ALA A 452 0.91 -26.60 -20.30
C ALA A 452 -0.10 -27.67 -19.84
N ALA A 453 -0.54 -27.61 -18.58
CA ALA A 453 -1.55 -28.54 -18.06
C ALA A 453 -2.89 -28.43 -18.80
N VAL A 454 -3.33 -27.21 -19.14
CA VAL A 454 -4.55 -27.00 -19.94
C VAL A 454 -4.38 -27.53 -21.36
N ASP A 455 -3.23 -27.28 -22.00
CA ASP A 455 -2.94 -27.75 -23.37
C ASP A 455 -2.85 -29.30 -23.41
N ASP A 456 -2.46 -29.96 -22.29
CA ASP A 456 -2.46 -31.43 -22.10
C ASP A 456 -3.87 -31.99 -21.70
N GLY A 457 -4.89 -31.16 -21.65
CA GLY A 457 -6.28 -31.55 -21.37
C GLY A 457 -6.61 -31.77 -19.90
N VAL A 458 -5.78 -31.28 -18.97
CA VAL A 458 -6.09 -31.24 -17.53
C VAL A 458 -7.10 -30.13 -17.26
N ASP A 459 -8.23 -30.48 -16.67
CA ASP A 459 -9.23 -29.51 -16.22
C ASP A 459 -8.67 -28.80 -14.98
N VAL A 460 -8.22 -27.56 -15.16
CA VAL A 460 -7.73 -26.73 -14.07
C VAL A 460 -8.95 -26.03 -13.47
N GLN A 461 -9.61 -26.65 -12.50
CA GLN A 461 -10.63 -26.01 -11.70
C GLN A 461 -9.98 -24.99 -10.74
N ASP A 462 -10.61 -23.83 -10.61
CA ASP A 462 -10.22 -22.64 -9.82
C ASP A 462 -9.62 -22.89 -8.42
#